data_84802b0a50e6d445771ef8176caf55ce
#
_entry.id   84802b0a50e6d445771ef8176caf55ce
#
_cell.length_a   1.000
_cell.length_b   1.000
_cell.length_c   1.000
_cell.angle_alpha   90.00
_cell.angle_beta   90.00
_cell.angle_gamma   90.00
#
_symmetry.space_group_name_H-M   'P 1'
#
loop_
_entity.id
_entity.type
_entity.pdbx_description
1 polymer ?
#
loop_
_entity_poly.entity_id
_entity_poly.type
_entity_poly.pdbx_seq_one_letter_code
_entity_poly.pdbx_strand_id
1 'polypeptide(L)'
;MLETELTAAQQQDIMQRTGWSMAVVGCIRTMDEARIYMNAGLVEARIGGRPALIRRDIDWGAFNCRLDWLKEKLADWRKWYDYNNADLIGEGWPPRDENGDPYELHHIGQQQDSPFAELTWQEHMGDGNNAILHPQRESVIDRQKFDGEKSQYWQARFKNFSRSELKDIYGE
;
A
#
# COMPACT_ATOMS: atom_id res chain seq x y z
N MET A 1 -10.97 -21.83 -14.67
CA MET A 1 -9.63 -21.95 -15.28
C MET A 1 -8.61 -21.43 -14.29
N LEU A 2 -7.59 -22.22 -14.01
CA LEU A 2 -6.50 -21.77 -13.15
C LEU A 2 -5.62 -20.81 -13.96
N GLU A 3 -5.34 -19.62 -13.37
CA GLU A 3 -4.38 -18.73 -13.97
C GLU A 3 -2.99 -19.36 -13.88
N THR A 4 -2.24 -19.25 -14.96
CA THR A 4 -0.86 -19.68 -14.99
C THR A 4 0.04 -18.68 -14.28
N GLU A 5 0.99 -19.18 -13.52
CA GLU A 5 2.04 -18.37 -12.92
C GLU A 5 2.86 -17.64 -14.00
N LEU A 6 3.51 -16.54 -13.61
CA LEU A 6 4.35 -15.79 -14.53
C LEU A 6 5.49 -16.63 -15.06
N THR A 7 5.68 -16.60 -16.38
CA THR A 7 6.87 -17.14 -17.03
C THR A 7 8.07 -16.22 -16.81
N ALA A 8 9.27 -16.74 -17.00
CA ALA A 8 10.48 -15.92 -16.94
C ALA A 8 10.46 -14.76 -17.94
N ALA A 9 9.90 -14.99 -19.14
CA ALA A 9 9.78 -13.93 -20.17
C ALA A 9 8.81 -12.84 -19.71
N GLN A 10 7.68 -13.21 -19.08
CA GLN A 10 6.73 -12.25 -18.54
C GLN A 10 7.34 -11.44 -17.40
N GLN A 11 8.11 -12.06 -16.52
CA GLN A 11 8.82 -11.38 -15.45
C GLN A 11 9.79 -10.33 -16.01
N GLN A 12 10.57 -10.69 -17.03
CA GLN A 12 11.49 -9.77 -17.68
C GLN A 12 10.75 -8.59 -18.31
N ASP A 13 9.62 -8.83 -18.97
CA ASP A 13 8.81 -7.79 -19.57
C ASP A 13 8.30 -6.79 -18.50
N ILE A 14 7.80 -7.30 -17.39
CA ILE A 14 7.34 -6.47 -16.27
C ILE A 14 8.49 -5.61 -15.73
N MET A 15 9.66 -6.21 -15.52
CA MET A 15 10.84 -5.50 -15.02
C MET A 15 11.26 -4.37 -15.95
N GLN A 16 11.24 -4.61 -17.26
CA GLN A 16 11.60 -3.60 -18.24
C GLN A 16 10.60 -2.44 -18.28
N ARG A 17 9.31 -2.74 -18.15
CA ARG A 17 8.25 -1.73 -18.19
C ARG A 17 8.18 -0.88 -16.93
N THR A 18 8.49 -1.46 -15.78
CA THR A 18 8.24 -0.83 -14.48
C THR A 18 9.51 -0.35 -13.78
N GLY A 19 10.63 -0.95 -14.07
CA GLY A 19 11.86 -0.75 -13.32
C GLY A 19 11.90 -1.53 -11.99
N TRP A 20 10.90 -2.36 -11.72
CA TRP A 20 10.89 -3.18 -10.50
C TRP A 20 11.96 -4.26 -10.55
N SER A 21 12.50 -4.61 -9.38
CA SER A 21 13.50 -5.65 -9.25
C SER A 21 12.85 -7.04 -9.12
N MET A 22 13.65 -8.08 -9.25
CA MET A 22 13.20 -9.46 -9.05
C MET A 22 12.71 -9.69 -7.61
N ALA A 23 13.19 -8.91 -6.63
CA ALA A 23 12.71 -8.98 -5.25
C ALA A 23 11.20 -8.73 -5.16
N VAL A 24 10.66 -7.89 -6.04
CA VAL A 24 9.22 -7.64 -6.15
C VAL A 24 8.58 -8.56 -7.18
N VAL A 25 9.10 -8.57 -8.40
CA VAL A 25 8.48 -9.29 -9.53
C VAL A 25 8.43 -10.80 -9.27
N GLY A 26 9.44 -11.33 -8.58
CA GLY A 26 9.48 -12.74 -8.20
C GLY A 26 8.36 -13.16 -7.23
N CYS A 27 7.73 -12.21 -6.56
CA CYS A 27 6.60 -12.48 -5.66
C CYS A 27 5.25 -12.36 -6.34
N ILE A 28 5.17 -11.71 -7.52
CA ILE A 28 3.93 -11.58 -8.28
C ILE A 28 3.60 -12.92 -8.91
N ARG A 29 2.36 -13.38 -8.77
CA ARG A 29 1.97 -14.72 -9.20
C ARG A 29 1.42 -14.76 -10.61
N THR A 30 0.62 -13.75 -11.01
CA THR A 30 -0.06 -13.75 -12.31
C THR A 30 0.09 -12.41 -13.01
N MET A 31 -0.16 -12.39 -14.31
CA MET A 31 -0.19 -11.15 -15.08
C MET A 31 -1.32 -10.23 -14.62
N ASP A 32 -2.46 -10.78 -14.24
CA ASP A 32 -3.58 -9.98 -13.75
C ASP A 32 -3.22 -9.26 -12.45
N GLU A 33 -2.52 -9.93 -11.55
CA GLU A 33 -1.97 -9.28 -10.35
C GLU A 33 -1.02 -8.15 -10.71
N ALA A 34 -0.06 -8.41 -11.61
CA ALA A 34 0.91 -7.41 -12.05
C ALA A 34 0.23 -6.18 -12.65
N ARG A 35 -0.84 -6.37 -13.44
CA ARG A 35 -1.59 -5.27 -14.05
C ARG A 35 -2.23 -4.35 -13.03
N ILE A 36 -2.72 -4.90 -11.92
CA ILE A 36 -3.30 -4.08 -10.84
C ILE A 36 -2.24 -3.10 -10.32
N TYR A 37 -1.03 -3.59 -10.04
CA TYR A 37 0.05 -2.76 -9.52
C TYR A 37 0.57 -1.76 -10.56
N MET A 38 0.68 -2.18 -11.81
CA MET A 38 1.10 -1.30 -12.90
C MET A 38 0.08 -0.20 -13.16
N ASN A 39 -1.21 -0.53 -13.16
CA ASN A 39 -2.29 0.45 -13.35
C ASN A 39 -2.37 1.45 -12.20
N ALA A 40 -2.02 1.04 -11.00
CA ALA A 40 -1.96 1.92 -9.83
C ALA A 40 -0.73 2.85 -9.88
N GLY A 41 0.20 2.64 -10.81
CA GLY A 41 1.38 3.49 -10.95
C GLY A 41 2.40 3.33 -9.82
N LEU A 42 2.44 2.16 -9.19
CA LEU A 42 3.31 1.94 -8.04
C LEU A 42 4.78 1.91 -8.44
N VAL A 43 5.64 2.40 -7.56
CA VAL A 43 7.10 2.37 -7.74
C VAL A 43 7.73 1.59 -6.59
N GLU A 44 8.86 0.94 -6.89
CA GLU A 44 9.58 0.18 -5.87
C GLU A 44 10.42 1.10 -5.00
N ALA A 45 10.37 0.87 -3.68
CA ALA A 45 11.22 1.55 -2.70
C ALA A 45 11.53 0.57 -1.56
N ARG A 46 12.54 0.90 -0.77
CA ARG A 46 12.84 0.13 0.45
C ARG A 46 12.22 0.84 1.64
N ILE A 47 11.32 0.15 2.31
CA ILE A 47 10.62 0.68 3.48
C ILE A 47 10.91 -0.23 4.66
N GLY A 48 11.57 0.29 5.67
CA GLY A 48 11.98 -0.51 6.83
C GLY A 48 12.93 -1.65 6.47
N GLY A 49 13.78 -1.43 5.45
CA GLY A 49 14.76 -2.41 5.00
C GLY A 49 14.19 -3.49 4.06
N ARG A 50 12.91 -3.41 3.71
CA ARG A 50 12.24 -4.38 2.82
C ARG A 50 11.77 -3.66 1.55
N PRO A 51 11.79 -4.34 0.39
CA PRO A 51 11.20 -3.75 -0.81
C PRO A 51 9.68 -3.63 -0.66
N ALA A 52 9.12 -2.61 -1.28
CA ALA A 52 7.68 -2.36 -1.29
C ALA A 52 7.31 -1.67 -2.59
N LEU A 53 6.06 -1.80 -3.01
CA LEU A 53 5.49 -1.03 -4.09
C LEU A 53 4.69 0.12 -3.49
N ILE A 54 5.19 1.35 -3.64
CA ILE A 54 4.63 2.52 -2.99
C ILE A 54 3.93 3.43 -3.99
N ARG A 55 2.96 4.20 -3.48
CA ARG A 55 2.24 5.22 -4.24
C ARG A 55 2.97 6.56 -4.15
N ARG A 56 2.90 7.31 -5.24
CA ARG A 56 3.37 8.71 -5.26
C ARG A 56 2.24 9.73 -5.26
N ASP A 57 1.00 9.25 -5.28
CA ASP A 57 -0.19 10.12 -5.39
C ASP A 57 -0.91 10.34 -4.05
N ILE A 58 -0.33 9.90 -2.94
CA ILE A 58 -0.91 10.17 -1.62
C ILE A 58 -0.68 11.63 -1.26
N ASP A 59 -1.76 12.33 -0.93
CA ASP A 59 -1.67 13.71 -0.43
C ASP A 59 -1.29 13.69 1.05
N TRP A 60 0.00 13.78 1.33
CA TRP A 60 0.54 13.68 2.68
C TRP A 60 0.16 14.84 3.58
N GLY A 61 -0.08 16.01 3.00
CA GLY A 61 -0.47 17.20 3.74
C GLY A 61 -1.97 17.34 3.98
N ALA A 62 -2.77 16.43 3.43
CA ALA A 62 -4.23 16.51 3.57
C ALA A 62 -4.67 16.17 4.99
N PHE A 63 -5.38 17.10 5.64
CA PHE A 63 -5.85 16.94 7.02
C PHE A 63 -7.16 16.16 7.09
N ASN A 64 -7.34 15.37 8.14
CA ASN A 64 -8.57 14.61 8.37
C ASN A 64 -9.78 15.51 8.58
N CYS A 65 -9.59 16.72 9.09
CA CYS A 65 -10.68 17.67 9.30
C CYS A 65 -11.39 18.10 8.00
N ARG A 66 -10.78 17.88 6.83
CA ARG A 66 -11.44 18.07 5.54
C ARG A 66 -12.61 17.12 5.34
N LEU A 67 -12.60 16.02 6.08
CA LEU A 67 -13.57 14.93 5.99
C LEU A 67 -14.49 14.97 7.22
N ASP A 68 -15.30 16.01 7.30
CA ASP A 68 -16.18 16.25 8.47
C ASP A 68 -17.06 15.05 8.82
N TRP A 69 -17.48 14.30 7.81
CA TRP A 69 -18.30 13.11 8.01
C TRP A 69 -17.58 11.98 8.76
N LEU A 70 -16.24 12.00 8.87
CA LEU A 70 -15.51 11.02 9.67
C LEU A 70 -15.88 11.06 11.14
N LYS A 71 -16.36 12.20 11.64
CA LYS A 71 -16.83 12.34 13.02
C LYS A 71 -17.95 11.35 13.35
N GLU A 72 -18.78 11.03 12.37
CA GLU A 72 -19.91 10.12 12.54
C GLU A 72 -19.49 8.67 12.53
N LYS A 73 -18.34 8.36 11.90
CA LYS A 73 -17.88 6.99 11.70
C LYS A 73 -16.84 6.52 12.73
N LEU A 74 -16.07 7.45 13.29
CA LEU A 74 -14.94 7.12 14.16
C LEU A 74 -15.25 7.58 15.59
N ALA A 75 -15.32 6.64 16.53
CA ALA A 75 -15.59 6.95 17.94
C ALA A 75 -14.52 7.88 18.51
N ASP A 76 -13.28 7.74 18.08
CA ASP A 76 -12.13 8.50 18.57
C ASP A 76 -11.66 9.57 17.60
N TRP A 77 -12.56 10.13 16.78
CA TRP A 77 -12.20 11.09 15.74
C TRP A 77 -11.39 12.29 16.26
N ARG A 78 -11.65 12.72 17.52
CA ARG A 78 -10.95 13.86 18.12
C ARG A 78 -9.45 13.65 18.24
N LYS A 79 -9.01 12.40 18.33
CA LYS A 79 -7.62 12.05 18.51
C LYS A 79 -6.78 12.40 17.28
N TRP A 80 -7.37 12.32 16.09
CA TRP A 80 -6.64 12.55 14.83
C TRP A 80 -7.31 13.55 13.88
N TYR A 81 -8.32 14.25 14.36
CA TYR A 81 -9.05 15.20 13.52
C TYR A 81 -8.13 16.26 12.89
N ASP A 82 -7.15 16.73 13.62
CA ASP A 82 -6.18 17.73 13.17
C ASP A 82 -4.92 17.12 12.55
N TYR A 83 -4.88 15.79 12.38
CA TYR A 83 -3.76 15.10 11.74
C TYR A 83 -3.88 15.17 10.23
N ASN A 84 -2.75 15.39 9.55
CA ASN A 84 -2.64 15.12 8.12
C ASN A 84 -2.23 13.64 7.90
N ASN A 85 -2.14 13.24 6.63
CA ASN A 85 -1.77 11.87 6.30
C ASN A 85 -0.35 11.50 6.76
N ALA A 86 0.58 12.45 6.73
CA ALA A 86 1.93 12.22 7.24
C ALA A 86 1.90 11.97 8.76
N ASP A 87 1.10 12.74 9.50
CA ASP A 87 0.94 12.54 10.94
C ASP A 87 0.37 11.14 11.24
N LEU A 88 -0.62 10.70 10.46
CA LEU A 88 -1.21 9.38 10.63
C LEU A 88 -0.18 8.27 10.53
N ILE A 89 0.65 8.28 9.48
CA ILE A 89 1.64 7.21 9.31
C ILE A 89 2.75 7.29 10.34
N GLY A 90 3.07 8.48 10.84
CA GLY A 90 4.00 8.63 11.96
C GLY A 90 3.54 7.91 13.22
N GLU A 91 2.23 7.81 13.42
CA GLU A 91 1.61 7.05 14.51
C GLU A 91 1.41 5.57 14.18
N GLY A 92 1.73 5.15 12.97
CA GLY A 92 1.55 3.77 12.52
C GLY A 92 0.17 3.47 11.95
N TRP A 93 -0.59 4.50 11.59
CA TRP A 93 -1.92 4.34 11.00
C TRP A 93 -1.89 4.61 9.50
N PRO A 94 -2.78 3.96 8.72
CA PRO A 94 -2.80 4.19 7.29
C PRO A 94 -3.26 5.61 6.96
N PRO A 95 -2.69 6.20 5.92
CA PRO A 95 -3.21 7.47 5.39
C PRO A 95 -4.58 7.24 4.75
N ARG A 96 -5.32 8.30 4.51
CA ARG A 96 -6.67 8.24 3.92
C ARG A 96 -6.71 8.97 2.59
N ASP A 97 -7.47 8.40 1.66
CA ASP A 97 -7.68 9.01 0.35
C ASP A 97 -8.71 10.14 0.43
N GLU A 98 -9.02 10.73 -0.72
CA GLU A 98 -9.98 11.84 -0.80
C GLU A 98 -11.40 11.45 -0.42
N ASN A 99 -11.73 10.16 -0.48
CA ASN A 99 -13.02 9.62 -0.06
C ASN A 99 -13.04 9.27 1.43
N GLY A 100 -11.93 9.42 2.12
CA GLY A 100 -11.79 9.09 3.53
C GLY A 100 -11.50 7.61 3.80
N ASP A 101 -11.33 6.81 2.76
CA ASP A 101 -10.99 5.41 2.92
C ASP A 101 -9.50 5.27 3.22
N PRO A 102 -9.12 4.40 4.18
CA PRO A 102 -7.71 4.16 4.42
C PRO A 102 -7.07 3.44 3.23
N TYR A 103 -5.83 3.82 2.91
CA TYR A 103 -5.02 3.01 2.00
C TYR A 103 -4.72 1.68 2.66
N GLU A 104 -4.64 0.63 1.86
CA GLU A 104 -4.48 -0.73 2.33
C GLU A 104 -3.15 -1.31 1.91
N LEU A 105 -2.58 -2.15 2.76
CA LEU A 105 -1.37 -2.90 2.45
C LEU A 105 -1.76 -4.31 2.04
N HIS A 106 -1.23 -4.75 0.89
CA HIS A 106 -1.47 -6.08 0.38
C HIS A 106 -0.14 -6.81 0.22
N HIS A 107 -0.05 -8.04 0.74
CA HIS A 107 1.12 -8.90 0.52
C HIS A 107 1.15 -9.33 -0.95
N ILE A 108 2.20 -8.92 -1.66
CA ILE A 108 2.36 -9.28 -3.07
C ILE A 108 2.46 -10.80 -3.20
N GLY A 109 1.59 -11.40 -4.04
CA GLY A 109 1.53 -12.84 -4.19
C GLY A 109 0.90 -13.58 -3.01
N GLN A 110 0.33 -12.87 -2.07
CA GLN A 110 -0.37 -13.43 -0.89
C GLN A 110 0.53 -14.36 -0.05
N GLN A 111 1.78 -13.94 0.17
CA GLN A 111 2.75 -14.66 1.00
C GLN A 111 3.11 -13.83 2.24
N GLN A 112 3.30 -14.50 3.40
CA GLN A 112 3.54 -13.83 4.68
C GLN A 112 4.74 -12.87 4.67
N ASP A 113 5.82 -13.26 4.03
CA ASP A 113 7.06 -12.48 4.05
C ASP A 113 7.32 -11.68 2.77
N SER A 114 6.31 -11.61 1.89
CA SER A 114 6.46 -10.87 0.65
C SER A 114 6.38 -9.35 0.87
N PRO A 115 6.90 -8.55 -0.08
CA PRO A 115 6.75 -7.09 -0.04
C PRO A 115 5.29 -6.67 -0.01
N PHE A 116 5.03 -5.48 0.57
CA PHE A 116 3.70 -4.88 0.52
C PHE A 116 3.52 -4.04 -0.73
N ALA A 117 2.27 -3.99 -1.22
CA ALA A 117 1.82 -3.00 -2.20
C ALA A 117 0.82 -2.06 -1.51
N GLU A 118 0.99 -0.75 -1.71
CA GLU A 118 0.07 0.27 -1.20
C GLU A 118 -1.07 0.44 -2.21
N LEU A 119 -2.28 0.07 -1.81
CA LEU A 119 -3.45 0.09 -2.68
C LEU A 119 -4.57 0.92 -2.08
N THR A 120 -5.39 1.54 -2.93
CA THR A 120 -6.69 2.04 -2.48
C THR A 120 -7.63 0.86 -2.22
N TRP A 121 -8.72 1.09 -1.49
CA TRP A 121 -9.74 0.07 -1.30
C TRP A 121 -10.27 -0.43 -2.65
N GLN A 122 -10.50 0.48 -3.59
CA GLN A 122 -11.02 0.14 -4.91
C GLN A 122 -10.07 -0.76 -5.69
N GLU A 123 -8.77 -0.46 -5.64
CA GLU A 123 -7.75 -1.29 -6.30
C GLU A 123 -7.60 -2.66 -5.65
N HIS A 124 -7.75 -2.72 -4.33
CA HIS A 124 -7.57 -3.94 -3.57
C HIS A 124 -8.79 -4.88 -3.69
N MET A 125 -9.99 -4.31 -3.61
CA MET A 125 -11.22 -5.09 -3.46
C MET A 125 -12.19 -4.93 -4.63
N GLY A 126 -12.11 -3.81 -5.37
CA GLY A 126 -13.07 -3.49 -6.42
C GLY A 126 -12.76 -4.15 -7.76
N ASP A 127 -13.72 -4.08 -8.70
CA ASP A 127 -13.59 -4.49 -10.10
C ASP A 127 -13.09 -5.93 -10.30
N GLY A 128 -13.42 -6.83 -9.37
CA GLY A 128 -12.95 -8.23 -9.43
C GLY A 128 -11.53 -8.43 -8.92
N ASN A 129 -10.85 -7.37 -8.49
CA ASN A 129 -9.46 -7.43 -8.04
C ASN A 129 -9.29 -8.29 -6.78
N ASN A 130 -10.30 -8.32 -5.91
CA ASN A 130 -10.24 -9.16 -4.72
C ASN A 130 -9.95 -10.62 -5.06
N ALA A 131 -10.61 -11.18 -6.08
CA ALA A 131 -10.40 -12.56 -6.50
C ALA A 131 -9.00 -12.76 -7.12
N ILE A 132 -8.51 -11.75 -7.85
CA ILE A 132 -7.18 -11.77 -8.47
C ILE A 132 -6.08 -11.74 -7.40
N LEU A 133 -6.22 -10.86 -6.42
CA LEU A 133 -5.22 -10.65 -5.38
C LEU A 133 -5.28 -11.71 -4.27
N HIS A 134 -6.46 -12.34 -4.08
CA HIS A 134 -6.69 -13.32 -3.03
C HIS A 134 -7.24 -14.62 -3.63
N PRO A 135 -6.45 -15.33 -4.47
CA PRO A 135 -6.93 -16.54 -5.13
C PRO A 135 -7.14 -17.71 -4.17
N GLN A 136 -6.55 -17.66 -2.98
CA GLN A 136 -6.70 -18.72 -1.98
C GLN A 136 -7.85 -18.39 -1.05
N ARG A 137 -8.71 -19.38 -0.78
CA ARG A 137 -9.87 -19.22 0.11
C ARG A 137 -9.47 -19.00 1.55
N GLU A 138 -8.40 -19.67 2.00
CA GLU A 138 -7.84 -19.50 3.33
C GLU A 138 -6.61 -18.62 3.26
N SER A 139 -6.59 -17.59 4.10
CA SER A 139 -5.43 -16.72 4.18
C SER A 139 -4.27 -17.45 4.83
N VAL A 140 -3.10 -17.42 4.18
CA VAL A 140 -1.84 -17.88 4.78
C VAL A 140 -1.20 -16.80 5.65
N ILE A 141 -1.85 -15.64 5.76
CA ILE A 141 -1.34 -14.49 6.50
C ILE A 141 -1.78 -14.57 7.95
N ASP A 142 -0.80 -14.52 8.87
CA ASP A 142 -1.06 -14.40 10.31
C ASP A 142 -1.59 -12.99 10.60
N ARG A 143 -2.86 -12.90 10.99
CA ARG A 143 -3.53 -11.60 11.20
C ARG A 143 -2.93 -10.78 12.32
N GLN A 144 -2.56 -11.40 13.43
CA GLN A 144 -1.94 -10.66 14.55
C GLN A 144 -0.59 -10.10 14.16
N LYS A 145 0.22 -10.92 13.49
CA LYS A 145 1.52 -10.50 12.98
C LYS A 145 1.36 -9.39 11.96
N PHE A 146 0.38 -9.51 11.06
CA PHE A 146 0.12 -8.50 10.02
C PHE A 146 -0.28 -7.16 10.63
N ASP A 147 -1.13 -7.14 11.67
CA ASP A 147 -1.52 -5.88 12.30
C ASP A 147 -0.31 -5.13 12.85
N GLY A 148 0.61 -5.83 13.49
CA GLY A 148 1.87 -5.25 13.95
C GLY A 148 2.77 -4.78 12.80
N GLU A 149 2.87 -5.57 11.74
CA GLU A 149 3.67 -5.24 10.56
C GLU A 149 3.12 -4.02 9.82
N LYS A 150 1.80 -3.86 9.74
CA LYS A 150 1.18 -2.68 9.12
C LYS A 150 1.58 -1.41 9.86
N SER A 151 1.47 -1.41 11.18
CA SER A 151 1.87 -0.26 11.98
C SER A 151 3.34 0.08 11.80
N GLN A 152 4.20 -0.92 11.87
CA GLN A 152 5.65 -0.75 11.66
C GLN A 152 5.96 -0.24 10.25
N TYR A 153 5.25 -0.75 9.24
CA TYR A 153 5.43 -0.32 7.86
C TYR A 153 5.14 1.17 7.70
N TRP A 154 3.99 1.63 8.19
CA TRP A 154 3.62 3.04 8.04
C TRP A 154 4.58 3.96 8.79
N GLN A 155 5.04 3.57 9.99
CA GLN A 155 6.06 4.32 10.70
C GLN A 155 7.37 4.39 9.92
N ALA A 156 7.79 3.28 9.31
CA ALA A 156 8.97 3.27 8.44
C ALA A 156 8.77 4.12 7.18
N ARG A 157 7.55 4.16 6.65
CA ARG A 157 7.18 5.00 5.51
C ARG A 157 7.38 6.49 5.83
N PHE A 158 6.99 6.90 7.04
CA PHE A 158 7.24 8.26 7.53
C PHE A 158 8.75 8.55 7.62
N LYS A 159 9.51 7.64 8.17
CA LYS A 159 10.97 7.79 8.30
C LYS A 159 11.68 7.84 6.95
N ASN A 160 11.03 7.35 5.90
CA ASN A 160 11.57 7.35 4.55
C ASN A 160 11.45 8.71 3.85
N PHE A 161 10.70 9.66 4.40
CA PHE A 161 10.60 10.99 3.82
C PHE A 161 11.96 11.70 3.86
N SER A 162 12.30 12.34 2.73
CA SER A 162 13.45 13.23 2.66
C SER A 162 13.16 14.54 3.39
N ARG A 163 14.20 15.31 3.66
CA ARG A 163 14.05 16.67 4.20
C ARG A 163 13.19 17.55 3.29
N SER A 164 13.36 17.43 1.97
CA SER A 164 12.59 18.18 0.99
C SER A 164 11.12 17.82 1.07
N GLU A 165 10.80 16.53 1.18
CA GLU A 165 9.42 16.06 1.32
C GLU A 165 8.79 16.57 2.61
N LEU A 166 9.52 16.49 3.73
CA LEU A 166 9.03 17.01 5.02
C LEU A 166 8.78 18.52 4.97
N LYS A 167 9.66 19.26 4.29
CA LYS A 167 9.47 20.70 4.09
C LYS A 167 8.20 20.99 3.28
N ASP A 168 7.96 20.24 2.23
CA ASP A 168 6.75 20.40 1.41
C ASP A 168 5.48 20.07 2.22
N ILE A 169 5.53 19.06 3.07
CA ILE A 169 4.38 18.64 3.89
C ILE A 169 4.11 19.64 5.01
N TYR A 170 5.14 20.09 5.71
CA TYR A 170 5.01 20.89 6.95
C TYR A 170 5.38 22.37 6.77
N GLY A 171 5.89 22.76 5.63
CA GLY A 171 6.13 24.17 5.31
C GLY A 171 7.35 24.80 5.99
N GLU A 172 8.32 23.99 6.39
CA GLU A 172 9.55 24.51 7.02
C GLU A 172 10.77 24.38 6.13
#